data_1d7283d449b4c87dc073c9a7f964f94d
#
_entry.id   1d7283d449b4c87dc073c9a7f964f94d
#
_cell.length_a   1.000
_cell.length_b   1.000
_cell.length_c   1.000
_cell.angle_alpha   90.00
_cell.angle_beta   90.00
_cell.angle_gamma   90.00
#
_symmetry.space_group_name_H-M   'P 1'
#
loop_
_entity.id
_entity.type
_entity.pdbx_description
1 polymer ?
#
loop_
_entity_poly.entity_id
_entity_poly.type
_entity_poly.pdbx_seq_one_letter_code
_entity_poly.pdbx_strand_id
1 'polypeptide(L)'
;MKKILLSLSIVATIVTACGGTGGAAPTTAPPTQAPAIATTAAPTAAPTQAATAPAPTTEPTSAPEATPQATPTVKPLASKEGTLTIWVDGGRVKMIENLGKKFTEKYNVPVAVQELGFGDIRDQLKIAGPAGEGPDIIIGAHDWLGELVTNGLLTPLDLGDKAKNIDPVAIKAFTYEGKLYGLPYNTEAIALYYNKDLVPEPPKTWDELKAIAKKLQDEKRVEQGYVMQQGDPYHTYPLLTGFGGYIFGRDAQGNYNPKDLGLDSPGGLAYARELDSLIKNGILRKDVNYELMMNLFKQGKSAMFITGPWALGDVRASKVNYGIAKIPMMKQTPRPFVGVQGFMVSAFGKNQLLAQTFLTEFVATDEAMQALYEAVPAAPAWLPLREKVMDPDLTMFAQSAADGDPMPAIPQMSAVWEAWGKAITLIFQQQQDPEQAIKDAAAAIRQKIGQ
;
A
#
# COMPACT_ATOMS: atom_id res chain seq x y z
N MET A 1 -53.65 21.22 6.08
CA MET A 1 -54.83 20.37 5.89
C MET A 1 -54.52 19.29 4.89
N LYS A 2 -54.60 18.10 5.28
CA LYS A 2 -54.80 16.73 4.79
C LYS A 2 -53.75 15.78 5.29
N LYS A 3 -54.14 15.10 6.37
CA LYS A 3 -53.54 13.84 6.88
C LYS A 3 -53.99 12.71 5.93
N ILE A 4 -53.08 11.79 5.61
CA ILE A 4 -53.47 10.44 5.17
C ILE A 4 -52.67 9.46 6.02
N LEU A 5 -53.40 8.73 6.85
CA LEU A 5 -53.03 7.46 7.50
C LEU A 5 -53.25 6.33 6.50
N LEU A 6 -52.48 5.26 6.55
CA LEU A 6 -52.90 3.87 6.29
C LEU A 6 -51.66 3.00 6.57
N SER A 7 -51.68 2.20 7.45
CA SER A 7 -52.34 0.90 7.82
C SER A 7 -51.34 -0.23 7.76
N LEU A 8 -51.06 -0.73 8.94
CA LEU A 8 -50.35 -1.98 9.26
C LEU A 8 -51.16 -3.19 8.72
N SER A 9 -50.50 -4.17 8.15
CA SER A 9 -51.02 -5.52 8.02
C SER A 9 -49.98 -6.51 8.43
N ILE A 10 -50.19 -7.10 9.59
CA ILE A 10 -49.51 -8.28 10.15
C ILE A 10 -50.18 -9.51 9.53
N VAL A 11 -49.38 -10.42 8.97
CA VAL A 11 -49.81 -11.81 8.74
C VAL A 11 -48.87 -12.74 9.49
N ALA A 12 -49.38 -13.29 10.54
CA ALA A 12 -48.82 -14.44 11.24
C ALA A 12 -49.29 -15.72 10.58
N THR A 13 -48.41 -16.67 10.33
CA THR A 13 -48.82 -18.03 10.04
C THR A 13 -48.02 -19.00 10.90
N ILE A 14 -48.80 -19.85 11.55
CA ILE A 14 -48.50 -20.74 12.64
C ILE A 14 -47.89 -22.06 12.12
N VAL A 15 -47.00 -22.57 12.92
CA VAL A 15 -46.34 -23.87 13.02
C VAL A 15 -47.32 -25.04 12.95
N THR A 16 -46.89 -26.16 12.37
CA THR A 16 -47.30 -27.49 12.81
C THR A 16 -46.14 -28.48 12.70
N ALA A 17 -45.82 -29.10 13.84
CA ALA A 17 -44.85 -30.17 14.01
C ALA A 17 -45.54 -31.54 13.95
N CYS A 18 -44.80 -32.57 13.51
CA CYS A 18 -44.91 -34.01 13.82
C CYS A 18 -43.73 -34.67 13.11
N GLY A 19 -42.83 -35.45 13.68
CA GLY A 19 -42.91 -36.46 14.74
C GLY A 19 -42.54 -37.81 14.16
N GLY A 20 -41.53 -38.51 14.73
CA GLY A 20 -41.33 -39.96 14.53
C GLY A 20 -39.89 -40.33 14.07
N THR A 21 -38.98 -40.68 14.91
CA THR A 21 -38.61 -41.93 15.62
C THR A 21 -37.80 -42.96 14.82
N GLY A 22 -36.69 -43.38 15.41
CA GLY A 22 -35.99 -44.66 15.31
C GLY A 22 -34.75 -44.63 14.43
N GLY A 23 -33.59 -44.93 14.87
CA GLY A 23 -33.07 -45.80 15.92
C GLY A 23 -31.92 -46.57 15.35
N ALA A 24 -30.86 -46.71 16.18
CA ALA A 24 -29.81 -47.72 16.13
C ALA A 24 -28.45 -47.36 15.51
N ALA A 25 -27.52 -47.02 16.37
CA ALA A 25 -26.12 -47.51 16.34
C ALA A 25 -26.10 -48.98 16.83
N PRO A 26 -25.01 -49.73 16.87
CA PRO A 26 -23.59 -49.45 16.75
C PRO A 26 -22.79 -50.52 15.97
N THR A 27 -21.48 -50.41 15.78
CA THR A 27 -20.53 -51.48 16.23
C THR A 27 -19.07 -51.05 15.97
N THR A 28 -18.32 -51.29 16.98
CA THR A 28 -16.90 -51.15 17.27
C THR A 28 -15.97 -52.06 16.46
N ALA A 29 -14.79 -51.57 16.08
CA ALA A 29 -13.40 -52.01 16.20
C ALA A 29 -13.01 -53.50 15.92
N PRO A 30 -11.74 -53.90 15.82
CA PRO A 30 -10.47 -53.30 16.21
C PRO A 30 -9.30 -53.44 15.19
N PRO A 31 -8.03 -53.14 15.59
CA PRO A 31 -6.91 -52.93 14.68
C PRO A 31 -6.11 -54.21 14.41
N THR A 32 -5.41 -54.24 13.27
CA THR A 32 -4.45 -55.33 13.00
C THR A 32 -3.07 -54.76 12.67
N GLN A 33 -2.12 -55.33 13.33
CA GLN A 33 -0.69 -55.16 13.46
C GLN A 33 0.07 -55.17 12.13
N ALA A 34 1.19 -54.42 12.20
CA ALA A 34 2.33 -54.54 11.27
C ALA A 34 3.05 -55.91 11.44
N PRO A 35 3.79 -56.34 10.44
CA PRO A 35 4.96 -57.16 10.70
C PRO A 35 6.29 -56.51 10.28
N ALA A 36 7.29 -56.94 11.04
CA ALA A 36 8.65 -56.42 11.12
C ALA A 36 9.58 -57.00 10.05
N ILE A 37 10.59 -56.18 9.75
CA ILE A 37 12.03 -56.46 9.54
C ILE A 37 12.45 -57.82 8.90
N ALA A 38 13.22 -57.70 7.81
CA ALA A 38 14.29 -58.63 7.50
C ALA A 38 15.50 -57.88 6.87
N THR A 39 16.53 -57.89 7.66
CA THR A 39 17.93 -57.57 7.33
C THR A 39 18.53 -58.70 6.51
N THR A 40 19.23 -58.40 5.41
CA THR A 40 20.30 -59.30 4.93
C THR A 40 21.44 -58.53 4.25
N ALA A 41 22.60 -59.01 4.57
CA ALA A 41 23.96 -58.57 4.44
C ALA A 41 24.48 -58.32 3.02
N ALA A 42 25.55 -57.55 3.01
CA ALA A 42 26.48 -57.34 1.86
C ALA A 42 27.35 -58.59 1.60
N PRO A 43 27.95 -58.69 0.42
CA PRO A 43 29.34 -59.14 0.33
C PRO A 43 30.25 -58.24 -0.52
N THR A 44 31.36 -57.89 0.09
CA THR A 44 32.79 -58.04 -0.23
C THR A 44 33.28 -57.72 -1.67
N ALA A 45 34.33 -56.89 -1.67
CA ALA A 45 35.09 -56.32 -2.72
C ALA A 45 36.08 -57.25 -3.47
N ALA A 46 36.51 -56.76 -4.61
CA ALA A 46 37.82 -56.66 -5.27
C ALA A 46 37.96 -57.40 -6.62
N PRO A 47 38.98 -57.17 -7.46
CA PRO A 47 39.85 -55.98 -7.59
C PRO A 47 39.98 -55.38 -9.00
N THR A 48 40.44 -54.17 -9.09
CA THR A 48 41.36 -53.46 -9.97
C THR A 48 41.59 -53.95 -11.42
N GLN A 49 41.33 -53.09 -12.40
CA GLN A 49 42.14 -52.92 -13.60
C GLN A 49 42.21 -51.42 -13.98
N ALA A 50 43.44 -50.97 -14.15
CA ALA A 50 43.79 -49.63 -14.58
C ALA A 50 43.48 -49.44 -16.08
N ALA A 51 42.83 -48.33 -16.42
CA ALA A 51 42.78 -47.83 -17.79
C ALA A 51 42.90 -46.30 -17.81
N THR A 52 43.93 -45.88 -18.48
CA THR A 52 44.32 -44.61 -19.11
C THR A 52 43.34 -43.43 -18.96
N ALA A 53 43.86 -42.31 -18.41
CA ALA A 53 43.22 -41.01 -18.37
C ALA A 53 42.97 -40.37 -19.74
N PRO A 54 41.83 -39.79 -20.00
CA PRO A 54 41.64 -38.77 -21.04
C PRO A 54 41.89 -37.38 -20.47
N ALA A 55 42.31 -36.47 -21.34
CA ALA A 55 42.69 -35.08 -21.07
C ALA A 55 41.57 -34.24 -20.41
N PRO A 56 41.89 -33.18 -19.71
CA PRO A 56 40.92 -32.36 -18.99
C PRO A 56 40.04 -31.54 -19.94
N THR A 57 38.76 -31.86 -19.98
CA THR A 57 37.73 -31.00 -20.56
C THR A 57 37.50 -29.87 -19.57
N THR A 58 37.77 -28.64 -19.99
CA THR A 58 37.44 -27.43 -19.23
C THR A 58 35.93 -27.31 -19.19
N GLU A 59 35.33 -27.61 -18.03
CA GLU A 59 33.97 -27.16 -17.68
C GLU A 59 33.94 -25.63 -17.66
N PRO A 60 32.88 -24.99 -18.19
CA PRO A 60 32.72 -23.55 -18.00
C PRO A 60 32.46 -23.27 -16.52
N THR A 61 33.38 -22.55 -15.90
CA THR A 61 33.24 -22.03 -14.57
C THR A 61 31.96 -21.18 -14.52
N SER A 62 30.93 -21.65 -13.80
CA SER A 62 29.77 -20.86 -13.48
C SER A 62 30.25 -19.61 -12.71
N ALA A 63 29.93 -18.43 -13.24
CA ALA A 63 30.15 -17.17 -12.55
C ALA A 63 29.48 -17.25 -11.15
N PRO A 64 30.08 -16.69 -10.12
CA PRO A 64 29.46 -16.68 -8.79
C PRO A 64 28.13 -15.93 -8.88
N GLU A 65 27.06 -16.61 -8.48
CA GLU A 65 25.74 -16.05 -8.29
C GLU A 65 25.88 -14.85 -7.35
N ALA A 66 25.59 -13.65 -7.87
CA ALA A 66 25.69 -12.43 -7.08
C ALA A 66 24.66 -12.53 -5.95
N THR A 67 25.16 -12.80 -4.74
CA THR A 67 24.38 -12.69 -3.52
C THR A 67 23.78 -11.28 -3.47
N PRO A 68 22.46 -11.10 -3.27
CA PRO A 68 21.90 -9.77 -3.09
C PRO A 68 22.66 -9.07 -1.97
N GLN A 69 23.39 -8.02 -2.31
CA GLN A 69 24.09 -7.21 -1.34
C GLN A 69 23.03 -6.52 -0.48
N ALA A 70 22.86 -6.97 0.76
CA ALA A 70 22.00 -6.32 1.73
C ALA A 70 22.41 -4.85 1.79
N THR A 71 21.53 -3.95 1.41
CA THR A 71 21.72 -2.51 1.61
C THR A 71 22.04 -2.31 3.10
N PRO A 72 23.09 -1.59 3.46
CA PRO A 72 23.41 -1.37 4.86
C PRO A 72 22.21 -0.72 5.53
N THR A 73 21.61 -1.43 6.46
CA THR A 73 20.47 -0.93 7.25
C THR A 73 21.03 0.15 8.16
N VAL A 74 20.91 1.40 7.73
CA VAL A 74 21.24 2.55 8.59
C VAL A 74 20.26 2.48 9.77
N LYS A 75 20.80 2.36 11.00
CA LYS A 75 19.96 2.37 12.20
C LYS A 75 19.24 3.71 12.27
N PRO A 76 17.90 3.73 12.35
CA PRO A 76 17.15 4.98 12.40
C PRO A 76 17.50 5.81 13.64
N LEU A 77 17.34 7.15 13.55
CA LEU A 77 17.54 8.05 14.68
C LEU A 77 16.50 7.78 15.76
N ALA A 78 17.01 7.48 16.97
CA ALA A 78 16.17 7.33 18.15
C ALA A 78 15.82 8.69 18.76
N SER A 79 14.67 8.75 19.43
CA SER A 79 14.25 9.89 20.26
C SER A 79 15.30 10.20 21.34
N LYS A 80 15.60 11.48 21.50
CA LYS A 80 16.54 12.02 22.49
C LYS A 80 15.87 13.14 23.28
N GLU A 81 16.05 13.19 24.59
CA GLU A 81 15.50 14.25 25.43
C GLU A 81 15.88 15.65 24.91
N GLY A 82 14.91 16.55 24.86
CA GLY A 82 15.06 17.92 24.39
C GLY A 82 15.25 18.09 22.89
N THR A 83 15.17 17.02 22.09
CA THR A 83 15.21 17.07 20.62
C THR A 83 14.03 16.29 20.08
N LEU A 84 13.16 16.94 19.32
CA LEU A 84 12.01 16.27 18.70
C LEU A 84 12.48 15.46 17.48
N THR A 85 12.36 14.14 17.53
CA THR A 85 12.78 13.24 16.46
C THR A 85 11.57 12.79 15.64
N ILE A 86 11.60 13.03 14.31
CA ILE A 86 10.50 12.73 13.39
C ILE A 86 11.00 11.79 12.29
N TRP A 87 10.32 10.66 12.08
CA TRP A 87 10.55 9.79 10.94
C TRP A 87 9.57 10.09 9.81
N VAL A 88 10.09 10.21 8.60
CA VAL A 88 9.33 10.62 7.42
C VAL A 88 9.90 9.99 6.14
N ASP A 89 9.09 9.83 5.10
CA ASP A 89 9.54 9.37 3.79
C ASP A 89 10.22 10.45 2.95
N GLY A 90 11.03 10.03 1.94
CA GLY A 90 11.85 10.93 1.13
C GLY A 90 11.07 12.02 0.41
N GLY A 91 9.83 11.75 0.00
CA GLY A 91 8.97 12.74 -0.65
C GLY A 91 8.56 13.91 0.26
N ARG A 92 8.70 13.74 1.58
CA ARG A 92 8.25 14.71 2.60
C ARG A 92 9.37 15.27 3.49
N VAL A 93 10.61 14.77 3.35
CA VAL A 93 11.76 15.20 4.17
C VAL A 93 11.91 16.72 4.20
N LYS A 94 12.02 17.36 3.04
CA LYS A 94 12.21 18.83 2.94
C LYS A 94 11.06 19.60 3.57
N MET A 95 9.84 19.10 3.45
CA MET A 95 8.66 19.68 4.08
C MET A 95 8.81 19.71 5.60
N ILE A 96 9.21 18.59 6.20
CA ILE A 96 9.34 18.45 7.64
C ILE A 96 10.59 19.15 8.18
N GLU A 97 11.70 19.14 7.44
CA GLU A 97 12.89 19.93 7.78
C GLU A 97 12.57 21.44 7.87
N ASN A 98 11.84 21.97 6.88
CA ASN A 98 11.42 23.37 6.85
C ASN A 98 10.47 23.70 8.03
N LEU A 99 9.52 22.81 8.30
CA LEU A 99 8.61 22.97 9.43
C LEU A 99 9.37 22.91 10.77
N GLY A 100 10.27 21.95 10.92
CA GLY A 100 11.13 21.78 12.08
C GLY A 100 12.05 22.98 12.33
N LYS A 101 12.60 23.56 11.25
CA LYS A 101 13.41 24.78 11.35
C LYS A 101 12.59 25.96 11.92
N LYS A 102 11.41 26.21 11.39
CA LYS A 102 10.49 27.24 11.92
C LYS A 102 10.12 26.99 13.38
N PHE A 103 9.90 25.73 13.75
CA PHE A 103 9.63 25.36 15.13
C PHE A 103 10.83 25.66 16.05
N THR A 104 12.03 25.28 15.61
CA THR A 104 13.28 25.55 16.35
C THR A 104 13.51 27.06 16.53
N GLU A 105 13.29 27.86 15.48
CA GLU A 105 13.41 29.33 15.53
C GLU A 105 12.41 29.94 16.54
N LYS A 106 11.20 29.38 16.62
CA LYS A 106 10.13 29.94 17.49
C LYS A 106 10.24 29.50 18.95
N TYR A 107 10.63 28.24 19.17
CA TYR A 107 10.56 27.62 20.52
C TYR A 107 11.94 27.22 21.07
N ASN A 108 13.02 27.44 20.33
CA ASN A 108 14.36 27.01 20.69
C ASN A 108 14.51 25.52 21.03
N VAL A 109 13.72 24.67 20.34
CA VAL A 109 13.73 23.22 20.46
C VAL A 109 14.24 22.62 19.17
N PRO A 110 15.36 21.86 19.16
CA PRO A 110 15.86 21.20 17.96
C PRO A 110 14.89 20.14 17.42
N VAL A 111 14.76 20.07 16.10
CA VAL A 111 14.03 19.01 15.40
C VAL A 111 15.00 18.20 14.55
N ALA A 112 15.04 16.89 14.78
CA ALA A 112 15.81 15.94 14.00
C ALA A 112 14.89 15.14 13.08
N VAL A 113 15.16 15.13 11.79
CA VAL A 113 14.38 14.42 10.78
C VAL A 113 15.16 13.23 10.26
N GLN A 114 14.53 12.07 10.25
CA GLN A 114 15.09 10.84 9.68
C GLN A 114 14.26 10.42 8.47
N GLU A 115 14.92 10.32 7.33
CA GLU A 115 14.35 9.71 6.14
C GLU A 115 14.37 8.19 6.23
N LEU A 116 13.22 7.56 5.92
CA LEU A 116 13.05 6.11 5.78
C LEU A 116 12.15 5.84 4.57
N GLY A 117 12.17 4.61 4.05
CA GLY A 117 11.14 4.16 3.12
C GLY A 117 9.75 4.24 3.74
N PHE A 118 8.72 4.60 2.96
CA PHE A 118 7.38 4.83 3.52
C PHE A 118 6.87 3.66 4.36
N GLY A 119 6.92 2.43 3.84
CA GLY A 119 6.54 1.22 4.59
C GLY A 119 7.51 0.90 5.73
N ASP A 120 8.80 1.25 5.57
CA ASP A 120 9.83 0.99 6.57
C ASP A 120 9.61 1.79 7.85
N ILE A 121 9.00 2.99 7.78
CA ILE A 121 8.64 3.79 8.96
C ILE A 121 7.77 2.96 9.91
N ARG A 122 6.72 2.35 9.39
CA ARG A 122 5.81 1.49 10.16
C ARG A 122 6.54 0.26 10.70
N ASP A 123 7.28 -0.42 9.85
CA ASP A 123 7.91 -1.70 10.18
C ASP A 123 9.08 -1.51 11.17
N GLN A 124 9.85 -0.45 11.02
CA GLN A 124 10.91 -0.09 11.97
C GLN A 124 10.33 0.36 13.32
N LEU A 125 9.20 1.08 13.35
CA LEU A 125 8.57 1.47 14.62
C LEU A 125 8.17 0.26 15.45
N LYS A 126 7.70 -0.84 14.83
CA LYS A 126 7.34 -2.08 15.53
C LYS A 126 8.55 -2.71 16.25
N ILE A 127 9.74 -2.50 15.74
CA ILE A 127 10.98 -3.07 16.28
C ILE A 127 11.67 -2.07 17.22
N ALA A 128 11.90 -0.85 16.74
CA ALA A 128 12.66 0.17 17.45
C ALA A 128 11.88 0.80 18.61
N GLY A 129 10.54 0.90 18.49
CA GLY A 129 9.69 1.46 19.54
C GLY A 129 9.86 0.71 20.87
N PRO A 130 9.51 -0.59 20.96
CA PRO A 130 9.67 -1.36 22.19
C PRO A 130 11.11 -1.45 22.69
N ALA A 131 12.11 -1.31 21.81
CA ALA A 131 13.52 -1.26 22.17
C ALA A 131 13.95 0.10 22.78
N GLY A 132 13.06 1.11 22.81
CA GLY A 132 13.39 2.48 23.25
C GLY A 132 14.24 3.26 22.25
N GLU A 133 14.25 2.82 20.99
CA GLU A 133 15.04 3.39 19.89
C GLU A 133 14.15 4.03 18.81
N GLY A 134 12.85 4.15 19.08
CA GLY A 134 11.86 4.78 18.18
C GLY A 134 11.92 6.32 18.20
N PRO A 135 11.20 6.99 17.28
CA PRO A 135 11.08 8.44 17.22
C PRO A 135 10.06 8.97 18.23
N ASP A 136 9.89 10.30 18.27
CA ASP A 136 8.78 10.94 18.97
C ASP A 136 7.52 11.01 18.09
N ILE A 137 7.70 11.26 16.79
CA ILE A 137 6.62 11.38 15.81
C ILE A 137 6.97 10.55 14.56
N ILE A 138 5.96 9.92 13.99
CA ILE A 138 6.02 9.37 12.64
C ILE A 138 5.01 10.08 11.72
N ILE A 139 5.32 10.11 10.43
CA ILE A 139 4.36 10.51 9.40
C ILE A 139 3.99 9.29 8.58
N GLY A 140 2.70 9.08 8.38
CA GLY A 140 2.23 7.91 7.64
C GLY A 140 0.74 7.91 7.37
N ALA A 141 0.29 6.84 6.75
CA ALA A 141 -1.08 6.67 6.33
C ALA A 141 -1.97 6.08 7.44
N HIS A 142 -3.24 6.41 7.37
CA HIS A 142 -4.25 6.01 8.36
C HIS A 142 -4.49 4.49 8.44
N ASP A 143 -4.21 3.73 7.39
CA ASP A 143 -4.35 2.26 7.38
C ASP A 143 -3.36 1.55 8.32
N TRP A 144 -2.33 2.25 8.79
CA TRP A 144 -1.40 1.72 9.79
C TRP A 144 -1.98 1.67 11.20
N LEU A 145 -3.02 2.47 11.46
CA LEU A 145 -3.61 2.64 12.80
C LEU A 145 -4.01 1.33 13.46
N GLY A 146 -4.72 0.49 12.74
CA GLY A 146 -5.20 -0.78 13.29
C GLY A 146 -4.06 -1.62 13.87
N GLU A 147 -2.95 -1.77 13.14
CA GLU A 147 -1.78 -2.51 13.61
C GLU A 147 -1.03 -1.77 14.72
N LEU A 148 -0.73 -0.49 14.51
CA LEU A 148 0.11 0.26 15.44
C LEU A 148 -0.57 0.48 16.80
N VAL A 149 -1.88 0.76 16.82
CA VAL A 149 -2.64 0.95 18.06
C VAL A 149 -2.82 -0.37 18.80
N THR A 150 -3.17 -1.44 18.10
CA THR A 150 -3.33 -2.78 18.72
C THR A 150 -2.03 -3.27 19.38
N ASN A 151 -0.88 -2.88 18.82
CA ASN A 151 0.44 -3.19 19.39
C ASN A 151 0.94 -2.15 20.40
N GLY A 152 0.13 -1.15 20.79
CA GLY A 152 0.49 -0.14 21.78
C GLY A 152 1.62 0.81 21.34
N LEU A 153 1.78 1.03 20.02
CA LEU A 153 2.89 1.80 19.46
C LEU A 153 2.58 3.30 19.32
N LEU A 154 1.32 3.70 19.45
CA LEU A 154 0.87 5.09 19.31
C LEU A 154 0.20 5.62 20.57
N THR A 155 0.36 6.91 20.82
CA THR A 155 -0.33 7.64 21.88
C THR A 155 -1.54 8.39 21.30
N PRO A 156 -2.72 8.35 21.93
CA PRO A 156 -3.85 9.17 21.51
C PRO A 156 -3.50 10.66 21.51
N LEU A 157 -4.06 11.39 20.56
CA LEU A 157 -3.89 12.83 20.39
C LEU A 157 -5.22 13.56 20.66
N ASP A 158 -5.19 14.60 21.49
CA ASP A 158 -6.33 15.49 21.69
C ASP A 158 -6.08 16.82 20.98
N LEU A 159 -6.89 17.12 19.97
CA LEU A 159 -6.82 18.37 19.21
C LEU A 159 -7.76 19.45 19.76
N GLY A 160 -8.59 19.11 20.74
CA GLY A 160 -9.59 20.04 21.29
C GLY A 160 -10.48 20.64 20.19
N ASP A 161 -10.72 21.94 20.27
CA ASP A 161 -11.53 22.66 19.27
C ASP A 161 -10.93 22.67 17.86
N LYS A 162 -9.63 22.46 17.72
CA LYS A 162 -8.95 22.44 16.41
C LYS A 162 -9.40 21.28 15.53
N ALA A 163 -9.92 20.20 16.12
CA ALA A 163 -10.52 19.10 15.39
C ALA A 163 -11.66 19.54 14.45
N LYS A 164 -12.37 20.63 14.78
CA LYS A 164 -13.44 21.21 13.96
C LYS A 164 -12.95 21.79 12.61
N ASN A 165 -11.66 22.13 12.54
CA ASN A 165 -11.03 22.65 11.34
C ASN A 165 -10.52 21.53 10.39
N ILE A 166 -10.72 20.28 10.74
CA ILE A 166 -10.27 19.14 9.97
C ILE A 166 -11.48 18.43 9.35
N ASP A 167 -11.33 17.96 8.12
CA ASP A 167 -12.34 17.14 7.43
C ASP A 167 -12.79 15.99 8.34
N PRO A 168 -14.10 15.86 8.63
CA PRO A 168 -14.61 14.75 9.43
C PRO A 168 -14.24 13.36 8.90
N VAL A 169 -14.07 13.21 7.58
CA VAL A 169 -13.63 11.94 6.97
C VAL A 169 -12.17 11.67 7.35
N ALA A 170 -11.31 12.69 7.36
CA ALA A 170 -9.92 12.56 7.77
C ALA A 170 -9.78 12.30 9.28
N ILE A 171 -10.59 12.95 10.12
CA ILE A 171 -10.69 12.64 11.55
C ILE A 171 -11.10 11.19 11.77
N LYS A 172 -12.14 10.73 11.07
CA LYS A 172 -12.61 9.34 11.16
C LYS A 172 -11.52 8.36 10.75
N ALA A 173 -10.75 8.67 9.70
CA ALA A 173 -9.66 7.83 9.23
C ALA A 173 -8.55 7.64 10.29
N PHE A 174 -8.28 8.67 11.10
CA PHE A 174 -7.30 8.63 12.20
C PHE A 174 -7.91 8.30 13.58
N THR A 175 -9.19 7.88 13.60
CA THR A 175 -9.87 7.44 14.82
C THR A 175 -9.93 5.91 14.87
N TYR A 176 -9.42 5.33 15.95
CA TYR A 176 -9.48 3.89 16.22
C TYR A 176 -10.05 3.66 17.62
N GLU A 177 -11.07 2.79 17.74
CA GLU A 177 -11.78 2.53 19.01
C GLU A 177 -12.22 3.80 19.76
N GLY A 178 -12.72 4.79 18.99
CA GLY A 178 -13.25 6.04 19.52
C GLY A 178 -12.21 7.08 19.97
N LYS A 179 -10.90 6.81 19.79
CA LYS A 179 -9.81 7.74 20.09
C LYS A 179 -9.11 8.20 18.84
N LEU A 180 -8.74 9.47 18.76
CA LEU A 180 -7.93 10.02 17.69
C LEU A 180 -6.45 9.70 17.95
N TYR A 181 -5.72 9.21 16.96
CA TYR A 181 -4.30 8.82 17.07
C TYR A 181 -3.37 9.59 16.14
N GLY A 182 -3.85 10.64 15.51
CA GLY A 182 -2.99 11.46 14.67
C GLY A 182 -3.64 12.77 14.25
N LEU A 183 -2.81 13.67 13.71
CA LEU A 183 -3.22 14.92 13.10
C LEU A 183 -3.22 14.74 11.58
N PRO A 184 -4.38 14.55 10.92
CA PRO A 184 -4.47 14.48 9.47
C PRO A 184 -4.08 15.82 8.83
N TYR A 185 -3.34 15.80 7.72
CA TYR A 185 -3.02 17.02 6.99
C TYR A 185 -3.46 17.00 5.53
N ASN A 186 -3.54 15.83 4.88
CA ASN A 186 -4.05 15.72 3.51
C ASN A 186 -4.80 14.42 3.25
N THR A 187 -5.53 14.42 2.11
CA THR A 187 -6.18 13.23 1.54
C THR A 187 -5.58 13.00 0.16
N GLU A 188 -5.30 11.75 -0.18
CA GLU A 188 -4.61 11.35 -1.39
C GLU A 188 -5.34 10.22 -2.12
N ALA A 189 -5.35 10.27 -3.44
CA ALA A 189 -5.65 9.16 -4.34
C ALA A 189 -4.74 9.28 -5.56
N ILE A 190 -4.55 8.19 -6.30
CA ILE A 190 -3.72 8.19 -7.50
C ILE A 190 -4.56 8.45 -8.75
N ALA A 191 -3.92 9.01 -9.77
CA ALA A 191 -4.52 9.34 -11.05
C ALA A 191 -3.52 9.09 -12.19
N LEU A 192 -3.97 9.16 -13.44
CA LEU A 192 -3.13 9.04 -14.61
C LEU A 192 -2.44 10.38 -14.92
N TYR A 193 -1.12 10.39 -14.93
CA TYR A 193 -0.31 11.44 -15.53
C TYR A 193 0.03 11.09 -16.98
N TYR A 194 -0.03 12.07 -17.88
CA TYR A 194 0.32 11.86 -19.28
C TYR A 194 1.02 13.09 -19.87
N ASN A 195 1.91 12.86 -20.83
CA ASN A 195 2.60 13.91 -21.57
C ASN A 195 1.74 14.32 -22.77
N LYS A 196 1.20 15.54 -22.78
CA LYS A 196 0.31 16.07 -23.82
C LYS A 196 0.96 16.17 -25.19
N ASP A 197 2.29 16.33 -25.27
CA ASP A 197 3.00 16.39 -26.56
C ASP A 197 3.10 15.01 -27.22
N LEU A 198 2.93 13.93 -26.45
CA LEU A 198 2.94 12.55 -26.90
C LEU A 198 1.54 11.94 -26.98
N VAL A 199 0.68 12.32 -26.05
CA VAL A 199 -0.70 11.87 -25.87
C VAL A 199 -1.59 13.11 -25.75
N PRO A 200 -2.06 13.69 -26.86
CA PRO A 200 -2.82 14.95 -26.83
C PRO A 200 -4.12 14.85 -26.02
N GLU A 201 -4.78 13.69 -26.06
CA GLU A 201 -5.98 13.40 -25.27
C GLU A 201 -5.72 12.18 -24.38
N PRO A 202 -6.11 12.20 -23.10
CA PRO A 202 -5.90 11.06 -22.22
C PRO A 202 -6.74 9.85 -22.66
N PRO A 203 -6.20 8.63 -22.57
CA PRO A 203 -6.95 7.41 -22.89
C PRO A 203 -8.16 7.26 -21.97
N LYS A 204 -9.30 6.88 -22.53
CA LYS A 204 -10.56 6.64 -21.81
C LYS A 204 -10.67 5.20 -21.31
N THR A 205 -10.05 4.27 -22.04
CA THR A 205 -10.05 2.85 -21.71
C THR A 205 -8.63 2.33 -21.53
N TRP A 206 -8.51 1.24 -20.79
CA TRP A 206 -7.24 0.56 -20.57
C TRP A 206 -6.63 0.03 -21.87
N ASP A 207 -7.49 -0.45 -22.78
CA ASP A 207 -7.04 -0.90 -24.09
C ASP A 207 -6.51 0.25 -24.96
N GLU A 208 -7.11 1.43 -24.90
CA GLU A 208 -6.57 2.63 -25.52
C GLU A 208 -5.19 3.01 -24.93
N LEU A 209 -5.03 2.97 -23.59
CA LEU A 209 -3.76 3.22 -22.93
C LEU A 209 -2.68 2.25 -23.47
N LYS A 210 -2.98 0.95 -23.50
CA LYS A 210 -2.05 -0.07 -24.01
C LYS A 210 -1.68 0.16 -25.47
N ALA A 211 -2.67 0.47 -26.30
CA ALA A 211 -2.46 0.73 -27.73
C ALA A 211 -1.58 1.97 -27.96
N ILE A 212 -1.85 3.07 -27.26
CA ILE A 212 -1.03 4.29 -27.32
C ILE A 212 0.39 4.00 -26.83
N ALA A 213 0.52 3.33 -25.69
CA ALA A 213 1.82 2.98 -25.13
C ALA A 213 2.67 2.17 -26.12
N LYS A 214 2.10 1.11 -26.64
CA LYS A 214 2.79 0.23 -27.63
C LYS A 214 3.16 0.98 -28.90
N LYS A 215 2.26 1.78 -29.46
CA LYS A 215 2.50 2.59 -30.65
C LYS A 215 3.69 3.54 -30.46
N LEU A 216 3.72 4.28 -29.35
CA LEU A 216 4.80 5.24 -29.09
C LEU A 216 6.17 4.54 -28.91
N GLN A 217 6.19 3.35 -28.35
CA GLN A 217 7.40 2.54 -28.21
C GLN A 217 7.86 1.99 -29.56
N ASP A 218 6.96 1.45 -30.38
CA ASP A 218 7.28 0.90 -31.71
C ASP A 218 7.78 2.00 -32.67
N GLU A 219 7.23 3.20 -32.59
CA GLU A 219 7.68 4.40 -33.30
C GLU A 219 8.97 5.00 -32.71
N LYS A 220 9.51 4.42 -31.61
CA LYS A 220 10.72 4.89 -30.90
C LYS A 220 10.64 6.36 -30.44
N ARG A 221 9.43 6.84 -30.17
CA ARG A 221 9.19 8.20 -29.66
C ARG A 221 9.47 8.29 -28.15
N VAL A 222 9.38 7.16 -27.46
CA VAL A 222 9.65 7.03 -26.02
C VAL A 222 10.37 5.71 -25.74
N GLU A 223 11.02 5.62 -24.57
CA GLU A 223 11.54 4.35 -24.06
C GLU A 223 10.42 3.46 -23.50
N GLN A 224 9.43 4.10 -22.84
CA GLN A 224 8.26 3.44 -22.25
C GLN A 224 6.99 4.25 -22.56
N GLY A 225 5.99 3.65 -23.19
CA GLY A 225 4.71 4.30 -23.41
C GLY A 225 3.89 4.44 -22.12
N TYR A 226 3.95 3.41 -21.28
CA TYR A 226 3.42 3.41 -19.92
C TYR A 226 4.46 2.81 -18.98
N VAL A 227 4.66 3.43 -17.84
CA VAL A 227 5.61 2.96 -16.84
C VAL A 227 4.93 2.83 -15.46
N MET A 228 5.29 1.78 -14.74
CA MET A 228 4.80 1.48 -13.40
C MET A 228 5.93 0.93 -12.56
N GLN A 229 6.01 1.31 -11.29
CA GLN A 229 6.95 0.69 -10.35
C GLN A 229 6.50 -0.74 -10.01
N GLN A 230 7.46 -1.63 -9.86
CA GLN A 230 7.19 -3.01 -9.49
C GLN A 230 6.96 -3.16 -7.97
N GLY A 231 6.27 -4.23 -7.59
CA GLY A 231 6.18 -4.63 -6.17
C GLY A 231 5.28 -3.75 -5.29
N ASP A 232 4.56 -2.80 -5.89
CA ASP A 232 3.75 -1.84 -5.14
C ASP A 232 2.24 -2.12 -5.26
N PRO A 233 1.62 -2.67 -4.21
CA PRO A 233 0.18 -2.93 -4.16
C PRO A 233 -0.68 -1.67 -4.28
N TYR A 234 -0.25 -0.54 -3.70
CA TYR A 234 -1.03 0.68 -3.69
C TYR A 234 -1.26 1.23 -5.10
N HIS A 235 -0.19 1.27 -5.92
CA HIS A 235 -0.28 1.75 -7.30
C HIS A 235 -0.97 0.75 -8.24
N THR A 236 -0.98 -0.54 -7.90
CA THR A 236 -1.67 -1.56 -8.70
C THR A 236 -3.12 -1.83 -8.27
N TYR A 237 -3.54 -1.31 -7.11
CA TYR A 237 -4.91 -1.50 -6.61
C TYR A 237 -6.01 -1.10 -7.59
N PRO A 238 -5.93 0.04 -8.32
CA PRO A 238 -6.95 0.35 -9.33
C PRO A 238 -7.03 -0.67 -10.48
N LEU A 239 -5.93 -1.35 -10.80
CA LEU A 239 -5.97 -2.46 -11.76
C LEU A 239 -6.72 -3.66 -11.16
N LEU A 240 -6.43 -4.01 -9.92
CA LEU A 240 -7.14 -5.08 -9.21
C LEU A 240 -8.66 -4.82 -9.24
N THR A 241 -9.08 -3.64 -8.82
CA THR A 241 -10.50 -3.27 -8.78
C THR A 241 -11.10 -3.12 -10.17
N GLY A 242 -10.36 -2.58 -11.14
CA GLY A 242 -10.79 -2.43 -12.53
C GLY A 242 -11.03 -3.78 -13.24
N PHE A 243 -10.38 -4.86 -12.79
CA PHE A 243 -10.64 -6.23 -13.24
C PHE A 243 -11.66 -6.98 -12.36
N GLY A 244 -12.20 -6.34 -11.32
CA GLY A 244 -13.26 -6.90 -10.48
C GLY A 244 -12.76 -7.62 -9.23
N GLY A 245 -11.47 -7.47 -8.89
CA GLY A 245 -10.92 -7.93 -7.63
C GLY A 245 -11.12 -6.90 -6.50
N TYR A 246 -10.77 -7.29 -5.29
CA TYR A 246 -10.80 -6.45 -4.09
C TYR A 246 -9.87 -7.05 -3.03
N ILE A 247 -9.58 -6.30 -1.97
CA ILE A 247 -8.80 -6.85 -0.85
C ILE A 247 -9.77 -7.44 0.18
N PHE A 248 -10.53 -6.63 0.90
CA PHE A 248 -11.52 -7.12 1.84
C PHE A 248 -12.91 -6.72 1.39
N GLY A 249 -13.84 -7.68 1.41
CA GLY A 249 -15.25 -7.42 1.22
C GLY A 249 -15.83 -6.55 2.34
N ARG A 250 -17.09 -6.16 2.21
CA ARG A 250 -17.78 -5.32 3.20
C ARG A 250 -18.98 -6.06 3.78
N ASP A 251 -19.22 -5.86 5.08
CA ASP A 251 -20.42 -6.33 5.74
C ASP A 251 -21.67 -5.48 5.36
N ALA A 252 -22.83 -5.85 5.88
CA ALA A 252 -24.07 -5.13 5.62
C ALA A 252 -24.08 -3.69 6.15
N GLN A 253 -23.16 -3.33 7.04
CA GLN A 253 -22.96 -2.00 7.60
C GLN A 253 -21.90 -1.21 6.83
N GLY A 254 -21.27 -1.83 5.82
CA GLY A 254 -20.24 -1.20 4.99
C GLY A 254 -18.83 -1.25 5.60
N ASN A 255 -18.62 -1.95 6.72
CA ASN A 255 -17.29 -2.13 7.30
C ASN A 255 -16.51 -3.21 6.56
N TYR A 256 -15.18 -3.09 6.54
CA TYR A 256 -14.35 -4.13 5.97
C TYR A 256 -14.43 -5.44 6.75
N ASN A 257 -14.65 -6.53 6.02
CA ASN A 257 -14.71 -7.87 6.56
C ASN A 257 -13.41 -8.64 6.24
N PRO A 258 -12.47 -8.78 7.18
CA PRO A 258 -11.21 -9.45 6.91
C PRO A 258 -11.36 -10.94 6.57
N LYS A 259 -12.51 -11.54 6.86
CA LYS A 259 -12.80 -12.94 6.48
C LYS A 259 -13.15 -13.10 4.99
N ASP A 260 -13.46 -12.01 4.32
CA ASP A 260 -13.76 -12.00 2.88
C ASP A 260 -12.58 -11.37 2.12
N LEU A 261 -11.52 -12.14 1.93
CA LEU A 261 -10.35 -11.75 1.13
C LEU A 261 -10.58 -12.08 -0.34
N GLY A 262 -10.62 -11.06 -1.18
CA GLY A 262 -10.93 -11.15 -2.61
C GLY A 262 -9.72 -11.05 -3.55
N LEU A 263 -8.49 -11.10 -3.02
CA LEU A 263 -7.27 -10.99 -3.84
C LEU A 263 -7.16 -12.13 -4.86
N ASP A 264 -7.54 -13.36 -4.51
CA ASP A 264 -7.58 -14.52 -5.40
C ASP A 264 -8.98 -14.81 -6.00
N SER A 265 -9.88 -13.84 -5.95
CA SER A 265 -11.16 -13.90 -6.66
C SER A 265 -10.96 -14.00 -8.17
N PRO A 266 -11.99 -14.35 -8.97
CA PRO A 266 -11.89 -14.34 -10.43
C PRO A 266 -11.36 -13.00 -11.00
N GLY A 267 -11.71 -11.87 -10.37
CA GLY A 267 -11.20 -10.54 -10.70
C GLY A 267 -9.72 -10.37 -10.36
N GLY A 268 -9.30 -10.87 -9.20
CA GLY A 268 -7.90 -10.86 -8.78
C GLY A 268 -6.99 -11.71 -9.68
N LEU A 269 -7.48 -12.88 -10.10
CA LEU A 269 -6.75 -13.71 -11.07
C LEU A 269 -6.72 -13.06 -12.46
N ALA A 270 -7.77 -12.34 -12.87
CA ALA A 270 -7.77 -11.58 -14.13
C ALA A 270 -6.76 -10.42 -14.09
N TYR A 271 -6.66 -9.73 -12.96
CA TYR A 271 -5.64 -8.71 -12.71
C TYR A 271 -4.22 -9.29 -12.81
N ALA A 272 -3.97 -10.46 -12.21
CA ALA A 272 -2.66 -11.12 -12.28
C ALA A 272 -2.24 -11.42 -13.72
N ARG A 273 -3.16 -11.96 -14.52
CA ARG A 273 -2.93 -12.23 -15.97
C ARG A 273 -2.67 -10.94 -16.74
N GLU A 274 -3.35 -9.84 -16.40
CA GLU A 274 -3.11 -8.56 -17.06
C GLU A 274 -1.70 -8.02 -16.76
N LEU A 275 -1.25 -8.04 -15.50
CA LEU A 275 0.12 -7.64 -15.15
C LEU A 275 1.16 -8.44 -15.93
N ASP A 276 1.01 -9.75 -15.97
CA ASP A 276 1.87 -10.67 -16.74
C ASP A 276 1.87 -10.33 -18.24
N SER A 277 0.67 -10.08 -18.80
CA SER A 277 0.49 -9.69 -20.20
C SER A 277 1.21 -8.37 -20.54
N LEU A 278 1.13 -7.36 -19.67
CA LEU A 278 1.82 -6.09 -19.87
C LEU A 278 3.34 -6.25 -19.97
N ILE A 279 3.92 -7.14 -19.15
CA ILE A 279 5.35 -7.46 -19.19
C ILE A 279 5.70 -8.25 -20.46
N LYS A 280 4.97 -9.32 -20.75
CA LYS A 280 5.22 -10.20 -21.91
C LYS A 280 5.10 -9.46 -23.25
N ASN A 281 4.19 -8.49 -23.34
CA ASN A 281 3.99 -7.67 -24.54
C ASN A 281 4.94 -6.45 -24.59
N GLY A 282 5.83 -6.30 -23.61
CA GLY A 282 6.81 -5.22 -23.57
C GLY A 282 6.22 -3.83 -23.31
N ILE A 283 4.97 -3.74 -22.82
CA ILE A 283 4.35 -2.47 -22.41
C ILE A 283 4.96 -1.98 -21.12
N LEU A 284 5.18 -2.88 -20.15
CA LEU A 284 5.93 -2.61 -18.92
C LEU A 284 7.31 -3.26 -18.98
N ARG A 285 8.28 -2.59 -18.40
CA ARG A 285 9.63 -3.16 -18.18
C ARG A 285 9.76 -3.65 -16.74
N LYS A 286 10.68 -4.58 -16.53
CA LYS A 286 11.11 -5.05 -15.22
C LYS A 286 12.00 -4.02 -14.54
N ASP A 287 12.24 -4.21 -13.24
CA ASP A 287 13.22 -3.46 -12.43
C ASP A 287 13.00 -1.94 -12.39
N VAL A 288 11.74 -1.53 -12.38
CA VAL A 288 11.37 -0.11 -12.23
C VAL A 288 10.99 0.16 -10.77
N ASN A 289 11.78 0.97 -10.10
CA ASN A 289 11.41 1.60 -8.84
C ASN A 289 10.74 2.96 -9.05
N TYR A 290 10.29 3.59 -7.97
CA TYR A 290 9.63 4.90 -8.04
C TYR A 290 10.51 5.98 -8.67
N GLU A 291 11.78 6.05 -8.29
CA GLU A 291 12.71 7.05 -8.80
C GLU A 291 12.94 6.93 -10.32
N LEU A 292 13.14 5.70 -10.80
CA LEU A 292 13.29 5.45 -12.23
C LEU A 292 12.02 5.80 -13.00
N MET A 293 10.83 5.42 -12.47
CA MET A 293 9.55 5.78 -13.06
C MET A 293 9.41 7.30 -13.21
N MET A 294 9.68 8.05 -12.15
CA MET A 294 9.65 9.51 -12.14
C MET A 294 10.65 10.13 -13.11
N ASN A 295 11.89 9.61 -13.12
CA ASN A 295 12.94 10.10 -14.00
C ASN A 295 12.63 9.88 -15.49
N LEU A 296 12.08 8.73 -15.85
CA LEU A 296 11.64 8.45 -17.22
C LEU A 296 10.58 9.48 -17.68
N PHE A 297 9.59 9.77 -16.84
CA PHE A 297 8.57 10.75 -17.20
C PHE A 297 9.13 12.18 -17.26
N LYS A 298 9.86 12.62 -16.24
CA LYS A 298 10.45 13.98 -16.19
C LYS A 298 11.40 14.28 -17.35
N GLN A 299 12.01 13.25 -17.94
CA GLN A 299 12.88 13.36 -19.11
C GLN A 299 12.13 13.22 -20.45
N GLY A 300 10.80 13.06 -20.44
CA GLY A 300 10.01 12.80 -21.64
C GLY A 300 10.24 11.43 -22.28
N LYS A 301 10.89 10.51 -21.57
CA LYS A 301 11.18 9.14 -22.00
C LYS A 301 10.04 8.15 -21.74
N SER A 302 9.07 8.56 -20.91
CA SER A 302 7.80 7.87 -20.72
C SER A 302 6.65 8.77 -21.06
N ALA A 303 5.59 8.21 -21.66
CA ALA A 303 4.41 8.99 -22.05
C ALA A 303 3.36 9.05 -20.93
N MET A 304 3.20 8.01 -20.15
CA MET A 304 2.14 7.86 -19.16
C MET A 304 2.63 7.10 -17.92
N PHE A 305 2.09 7.44 -16.75
CA PHE A 305 2.24 6.71 -15.50
C PHE A 305 1.11 7.02 -14.54
N ILE A 306 0.89 6.17 -13.53
CA ILE A 306 -0.13 6.37 -12.50
C ILE A 306 0.58 6.57 -11.18
N THR A 307 0.30 7.70 -10.51
CA THR A 307 0.78 8.01 -9.16
C THR A 307 -0.06 9.09 -8.51
N GLY A 308 0.29 9.51 -7.30
CA GLY A 308 -0.47 10.46 -6.50
C GLY A 308 0.02 11.92 -6.60
N PRO A 309 -0.63 12.81 -5.85
CA PRO A 309 -0.31 14.24 -5.86
C PRO A 309 1.07 14.56 -5.30
N TRP A 310 1.69 13.69 -4.54
CA TRP A 310 3.08 13.86 -4.05
C TRP A 310 4.11 14.03 -5.17
N ALA A 311 3.81 13.57 -6.39
CA ALA A 311 4.65 13.76 -7.58
C ALA A 311 4.50 15.13 -8.23
N LEU A 312 3.48 15.94 -7.88
CA LEU A 312 3.17 17.20 -8.56
C LEU A 312 4.33 18.20 -8.53
N GLY A 313 5.01 18.35 -7.40
CA GLY A 313 6.13 19.26 -7.28
C GLY A 313 7.22 18.96 -8.31
N ASP A 314 7.61 17.71 -8.42
CA ASP A 314 8.63 17.24 -9.37
C ASP A 314 8.17 17.33 -10.82
N VAL A 315 6.92 16.96 -11.10
CA VAL A 315 6.36 17.02 -12.45
C VAL A 315 6.23 18.47 -12.92
N ARG A 316 5.76 19.38 -12.07
CA ARG A 316 5.69 20.82 -12.35
C ARG A 316 7.06 21.46 -12.60
N ALA A 317 8.07 21.00 -11.86
CA ALA A 317 9.45 21.46 -12.05
C ALA A 317 10.08 20.88 -13.33
N SER A 318 9.53 19.84 -13.92
CA SER A 318 9.98 19.27 -15.19
C SER A 318 9.55 20.16 -16.36
N LYS A 319 10.14 19.91 -17.54
CA LYS A 319 9.74 20.61 -18.78
C LYS A 319 8.64 19.89 -19.56
N VAL A 320 8.06 18.84 -19.00
CA VAL A 320 7.02 18.04 -19.65
C VAL A 320 5.72 18.82 -19.65
N ASN A 321 5.09 18.94 -20.81
CA ASN A 321 3.72 19.44 -20.95
C ASN A 321 2.75 18.35 -20.51
N TYR A 322 2.52 18.24 -19.19
CA TYR A 322 1.74 17.17 -18.62
C TYR A 322 0.23 17.48 -18.52
N GLY A 323 -0.54 16.42 -18.38
CA GLY A 323 -1.94 16.47 -17.93
C GLY A 323 -2.19 15.39 -16.89
N ILE A 324 -3.28 15.56 -16.16
CA ILE A 324 -3.77 14.60 -15.20
C ILE A 324 -5.19 14.18 -15.60
N ALA A 325 -5.50 12.91 -15.53
CA ALA A 325 -6.81 12.36 -15.86
C ALA A 325 -7.18 11.23 -14.89
N LYS A 326 -8.45 10.87 -14.85
CA LYS A 326 -8.90 9.65 -14.17
C LYS A 326 -8.19 8.43 -14.76
N ILE A 327 -8.01 7.41 -13.95
CA ILE A 327 -7.49 6.12 -14.42
C ILE A 327 -8.46 5.55 -15.45
N PRO A 328 -7.98 5.09 -16.62
CA PRO A 328 -8.85 4.60 -17.70
C PRO A 328 -9.73 3.44 -17.29
N MET A 329 -10.96 3.43 -17.80
CA MET A 329 -11.93 2.34 -17.63
C MET A 329 -11.35 1.00 -18.06
N MET A 330 -11.51 -0.02 -17.22
CA MET A 330 -11.17 -1.42 -17.51
C MET A 330 -12.43 -2.25 -17.74
N LYS A 331 -12.56 -3.43 -17.16
CA LYS A 331 -13.82 -4.18 -17.17
C LYS A 331 -14.92 -3.48 -16.37
N GLN A 332 -14.50 -2.71 -15.38
CA GLN A 332 -15.32 -1.80 -14.61
C GLN A 332 -14.53 -0.55 -14.23
N THR A 333 -15.17 0.43 -13.61
CA THR A 333 -14.51 1.64 -13.11
C THR A 333 -13.41 1.26 -12.12
N PRO A 334 -12.13 1.62 -12.38
CA PRO A 334 -11.06 1.41 -11.42
C PRO A 334 -11.31 2.25 -10.16
N ARG A 335 -11.12 1.65 -9.00
CA ARG A 335 -11.24 2.33 -7.72
C ARG A 335 -9.87 2.39 -7.06
N PRO A 336 -9.18 3.54 -7.09
CA PRO A 336 -7.93 3.69 -6.35
C PRO A 336 -8.18 3.66 -4.84
N PHE A 337 -7.16 3.35 -4.06
CA PHE A 337 -7.21 3.61 -2.64
C PHE A 337 -7.25 5.12 -2.37
N VAL A 338 -8.11 5.50 -1.42
CA VAL A 338 -8.12 6.85 -0.85
C VAL A 338 -7.40 6.77 0.49
N GLY A 339 -6.25 7.43 0.56
CA GLY A 339 -5.40 7.52 1.73
C GLY A 339 -5.60 8.85 2.46
N VAL A 340 -5.37 8.85 3.75
CA VAL A 340 -5.23 10.06 4.56
C VAL A 340 -3.86 10.01 5.23
N GLN A 341 -3.06 11.05 5.03
CA GLN A 341 -1.75 11.17 5.66
C GLN A 341 -1.85 12.01 6.93
N GLY A 342 -1.09 11.62 7.93
CA GLY A 342 -1.11 12.32 9.21
C GLY A 342 0.16 12.13 10.02
N PHE A 343 0.29 12.97 11.02
CA PHE A 343 1.33 12.88 12.05
C PHE A 343 0.79 12.03 13.19
N MET A 344 1.56 11.06 13.66
CA MET A 344 1.22 10.19 14.77
C MET A 344 2.29 10.26 15.85
N VAL A 345 1.89 10.30 17.13
CA VAL A 345 2.81 10.34 18.27
C VAL A 345 3.17 8.90 18.65
N SER A 346 4.47 8.60 18.63
CA SER A 346 4.99 7.31 19.10
C SER A 346 4.82 7.16 20.61
N ALA A 347 4.33 6.02 21.07
CA ALA A 347 4.20 5.73 22.51
C ALA A 347 5.56 5.57 23.22
N PHE A 348 6.64 5.39 22.47
CA PHE A 348 8.00 5.14 22.97
C PHE A 348 8.94 6.35 22.84
N GLY A 349 8.43 7.49 22.34
CA GLY A 349 9.21 8.73 22.28
C GLY A 349 9.49 9.29 23.68
N LYS A 350 10.68 9.87 23.85
CA LYS A 350 11.09 10.47 25.13
C LYS A 350 10.47 11.84 25.38
N ASN A 351 9.92 12.46 24.34
CA ASN A 351 9.40 13.83 24.37
C ASN A 351 7.89 13.86 24.14
N GLN A 352 7.11 13.04 24.85
CA GLN A 352 5.66 12.86 24.63
C GLN A 352 4.87 14.18 24.65
N LEU A 353 5.07 15.00 25.70
CA LEU A 353 4.39 16.29 25.82
C LEU A 353 4.82 17.26 24.72
N LEU A 354 6.10 17.27 24.38
CA LEU A 354 6.64 18.12 23.33
C LEU A 354 6.08 17.71 21.95
N ALA A 355 6.00 16.41 21.68
CA ALA A 355 5.42 15.89 20.45
C ALA A 355 3.94 16.28 20.31
N GLN A 356 3.16 16.12 21.38
CA GLN A 356 1.76 16.55 21.37
C GLN A 356 1.64 18.06 21.18
N THR A 357 2.42 18.87 21.91
CA THR A 357 2.43 20.34 21.77
C THR A 357 2.85 20.77 20.37
N PHE A 358 3.86 20.11 19.78
CA PHE A 358 4.25 20.37 18.38
C PHE A 358 3.06 20.17 17.43
N LEU A 359 2.32 19.08 17.56
CA LEU A 359 1.18 18.81 16.71
C LEU A 359 0.00 19.74 16.98
N THR A 360 -0.35 19.95 18.25
CA THR A 360 -1.56 20.72 18.62
C THR A 360 -1.38 22.22 18.49
N GLU A 361 -0.20 22.77 18.88
CA GLU A 361 -0.02 24.22 18.96
C GLU A 361 0.75 24.79 17.77
N PHE A 362 1.54 23.98 17.05
CA PHE A 362 2.34 24.47 15.95
C PHE A 362 1.86 23.95 14.60
N VAL A 363 1.67 22.61 14.44
CA VAL A 363 1.26 22.04 13.16
C VAL A 363 -0.22 22.28 12.86
N ALA A 364 -1.11 22.14 13.85
CA ALA A 364 -2.55 22.38 13.70
C ALA A 364 -2.86 23.89 13.66
N THR A 365 -2.29 24.60 12.68
CA THR A 365 -2.48 26.03 12.41
C THR A 365 -2.59 26.28 10.90
N ASP A 366 -3.25 27.38 10.51
CA ASP A 366 -3.36 27.76 9.08
C ASP A 366 -1.99 27.92 8.44
N GLU A 367 -1.03 28.53 9.15
CA GLU A 367 0.33 28.77 8.63
C GLU A 367 1.09 27.48 8.35
N ALA A 368 1.08 26.53 9.30
CA ALA A 368 1.79 25.27 9.12
C ALA A 368 1.12 24.40 8.08
N MET A 369 -0.22 24.31 8.06
CA MET A 369 -0.97 23.56 7.06
C MET A 369 -0.78 24.14 5.65
N GLN A 370 -0.70 25.46 5.50
CA GLN A 370 -0.37 26.11 4.25
C GLN A 370 1.05 25.73 3.80
N ALA A 371 2.04 25.75 4.69
CA ALA A 371 3.42 25.38 4.38
C ALA A 371 3.56 23.90 3.99
N LEU A 372 2.79 23.01 4.62
CA LEU A 372 2.72 21.59 4.25
C LEU A 372 2.16 21.41 2.83
N TYR A 373 1.08 22.12 2.52
CA TYR A 373 0.46 22.10 1.19
C TYR A 373 1.39 22.64 0.10
N GLU A 374 2.08 23.77 0.36
CA GLU A 374 3.01 24.37 -0.62
C GLU A 374 4.20 23.44 -0.94
N ALA A 375 4.65 22.70 0.05
CA ALA A 375 5.78 21.79 -0.12
C ALA A 375 5.38 20.47 -0.82
N VAL A 376 4.21 19.92 -0.48
CA VAL A 376 3.67 18.69 -1.09
C VAL A 376 2.18 18.92 -1.39
N PRO A 377 1.85 19.43 -2.57
CA PRO A 377 0.47 19.72 -2.94
C PRO A 377 -0.38 18.46 -2.97
N ALA A 378 -1.38 18.39 -2.08
CA ALA A 378 -2.40 17.35 -2.02
C ALA A 378 -3.70 17.96 -1.47
N ALA A 379 -4.84 17.27 -1.57
CA ALA A 379 -6.09 17.80 -1.06
C ALA A 379 -6.01 18.02 0.46
N PRO A 380 -6.05 19.29 0.96
CA PRO A 380 -5.87 19.55 2.38
C PRO A 380 -6.99 18.92 3.22
N ALA A 381 -6.61 18.28 4.33
CA ALA A 381 -7.55 17.87 5.36
C ALA A 381 -8.01 19.07 6.21
N TRP A 382 -7.21 20.14 6.26
CA TRP A 382 -7.51 21.38 6.97
C TRP A 382 -8.53 22.20 6.19
N LEU A 383 -9.77 22.32 6.72
CA LEU A 383 -10.90 22.96 6.02
C LEU A 383 -10.67 24.42 5.64
N PRO A 384 -10.12 25.29 6.54
CA PRO A 384 -9.86 26.69 6.19
C PRO A 384 -8.88 26.87 5.03
N LEU A 385 -7.98 25.91 4.82
CA LEU A 385 -7.07 25.89 3.68
C LEU A 385 -7.74 25.31 2.44
N ARG A 386 -8.50 24.21 2.58
CA ARG A 386 -9.19 23.56 1.46
C ARG A 386 -10.09 24.52 0.69
N GLU A 387 -10.80 25.40 1.40
CA GLU A 387 -11.69 26.40 0.81
C GLU A 387 -10.94 27.45 -0.05
N LYS A 388 -9.64 27.62 0.18
CA LYS A 388 -8.78 28.59 -0.53
C LYS A 388 -8.03 27.98 -1.69
N VAL A 389 -7.86 26.65 -1.70
CA VAL A 389 -7.09 25.95 -2.73
C VAL A 389 -7.88 25.82 -4.01
N MET A 390 -7.40 26.49 -5.07
CA MET A 390 -7.95 26.44 -6.42
C MET A 390 -6.90 25.86 -7.39
N ASP A 391 -6.64 24.57 -7.24
CA ASP A 391 -5.61 23.86 -8.02
C ASP A 391 -6.28 22.87 -9.00
N PRO A 392 -6.20 23.12 -10.33
CA PRO A 392 -6.82 22.25 -11.33
C PRO A 392 -6.31 20.81 -11.30
N ASP A 393 -5.03 20.62 -10.99
CA ASP A 393 -4.45 19.29 -10.90
C ASP A 393 -5.07 18.50 -9.75
N LEU A 394 -5.27 19.14 -8.57
CA LEU A 394 -5.91 18.51 -7.43
C LEU A 394 -7.38 18.17 -7.68
N THR A 395 -8.06 18.93 -8.55
CA THR A 395 -9.42 18.61 -8.98
C THR A 395 -9.48 17.23 -9.66
N MET A 396 -8.47 16.90 -10.47
CA MET A 396 -8.42 15.59 -11.15
C MET A 396 -8.17 14.44 -10.17
N PHE A 397 -7.32 14.65 -9.17
CA PHE A 397 -7.14 13.67 -8.09
C PHE A 397 -8.42 13.48 -7.26
N ALA A 398 -9.13 14.57 -6.97
CA ALA A 398 -10.40 14.50 -6.27
C ALA A 398 -11.47 13.72 -7.07
N GLN A 399 -11.50 13.88 -8.39
CA GLN A 399 -12.38 13.09 -9.26
C GLN A 399 -12.00 11.60 -9.27
N SER A 400 -10.71 11.27 -9.19
CA SER A 400 -10.24 9.89 -9.05
C SER A 400 -10.60 9.32 -7.69
N ALA A 401 -10.42 10.10 -6.62
CA ALA A 401 -10.77 9.73 -5.25
C ALA A 401 -12.28 9.48 -5.07
N ALA A 402 -13.13 10.20 -5.81
CA ALA A 402 -14.59 10.03 -5.74
C ALA A 402 -15.05 8.62 -6.18
N ASP A 403 -14.29 7.97 -7.05
CA ASP A 403 -14.54 6.57 -7.43
C ASP A 403 -13.84 5.58 -6.47
N GLY A 404 -12.97 6.06 -5.58
CA GLY A 404 -12.04 5.26 -4.81
C GLY A 404 -12.62 4.55 -3.59
N ASP A 405 -11.82 3.65 -3.04
CA ASP A 405 -12.10 2.96 -1.78
C ASP A 405 -11.19 3.52 -0.67
N PRO A 406 -11.73 3.93 0.50
CA PRO A 406 -10.90 4.20 1.66
C PRO A 406 -10.01 3.00 1.98
N MET A 407 -8.73 3.21 2.28
CA MET A 407 -7.87 2.10 2.71
C MET A 407 -8.40 1.46 4.00
N PRO A 408 -8.36 0.12 4.14
CA PRO A 408 -8.80 -0.54 5.36
C PRO A 408 -7.89 -0.19 6.54
N ALA A 409 -8.40 0.55 7.53
CA ALA A 409 -7.68 0.88 8.77
C ALA A 409 -7.81 -0.23 9.85
N ILE A 410 -7.91 -1.48 9.43
CA ILE A 410 -8.01 -2.66 10.31
C ILE A 410 -6.64 -3.35 10.46
N PRO A 411 -6.35 -4.01 11.62
CA PRO A 411 -5.04 -4.63 11.85
C PRO A 411 -4.62 -5.62 10.77
N GLN A 412 -5.59 -6.30 10.17
CA GLN A 412 -5.36 -7.31 9.14
C GLN A 412 -4.77 -6.76 7.84
N MET A 413 -4.91 -5.44 7.58
CA MET A 413 -4.39 -4.83 6.37
C MET A 413 -2.86 -4.90 6.29
N SER A 414 -2.15 -4.89 7.41
CA SER A 414 -0.69 -5.03 7.45
C SER A 414 -0.20 -6.33 6.82
N ALA A 415 -0.98 -7.42 6.94
CA ALA A 415 -0.64 -8.70 6.35
C ALA A 415 -0.71 -8.70 4.81
N VAL A 416 -1.46 -7.75 4.24
CA VAL A 416 -1.71 -7.67 2.79
C VAL A 416 -0.51 -7.11 2.04
N TRP A 417 0.07 -6.02 2.54
CA TRP A 417 1.09 -5.24 1.84
C TRP A 417 2.30 -6.08 1.40
N GLU A 418 2.87 -6.82 2.35
CA GLU A 418 4.07 -7.63 2.10
C GLU A 418 3.80 -8.80 1.13
N ALA A 419 2.77 -9.60 1.43
CA ALA A 419 2.47 -10.80 0.64
C ALA A 419 2.06 -10.46 -0.79
N TRP A 420 1.22 -9.44 -0.96
CA TRP A 420 0.78 -8.97 -2.28
C TRP A 420 1.91 -8.28 -3.04
N GLY A 421 2.72 -7.43 -2.40
CA GLY A 421 3.89 -6.80 -3.01
C GLY A 421 4.90 -7.82 -3.55
N LYS A 422 5.15 -8.90 -2.77
CA LYS A 422 5.98 -10.02 -3.21
C LYS A 422 5.41 -10.72 -4.44
N ALA A 423 4.11 -10.99 -4.47
CA ALA A 423 3.45 -11.62 -5.62
C ALA A 423 3.57 -10.74 -6.88
N ILE A 424 3.32 -9.42 -6.76
CA ILE A 424 3.51 -8.48 -7.85
C ILE A 424 4.95 -8.54 -8.37
N THR A 425 5.94 -8.53 -7.48
CA THR A 425 7.36 -8.62 -7.84
C THR A 425 7.66 -9.90 -8.62
N LEU A 426 7.17 -11.05 -8.16
CA LEU A 426 7.36 -12.35 -8.83
C LEU A 426 6.73 -12.35 -10.24
N ILE A 427 5.56 -11.73 -10.41
CA ILE A 427 4.90 -11.57 -11.72
C ILE A 427 5.73 -10.66 -12.63
N PHE A 428 6.17 -9.49 -12.14
CA PHE A 428 7.01 -8.57 -12.91
C PHE A 428 8.32 -9.23 -13.37
N GLN A 429 8.95 -9.99 -12.48
CA GLN A 429 10.20 -10.70 -12.77
C GLN A 429 10.01 -11.95 -13.65
N GLN A 430 8.75 -12.36 -13.91
CA GLN A 430 8.41 -13.60 -14.63
C GLN A 430 8.99 -14.85 -13.95
N GLN A 431 9.01 -14.85 -12.61
CA GLN A 431 9.57 -15.92 -11.78
C GLN A 431 8.53 -16.94 -11.34
N GLN A 432 7.23 -16.60 -11.45
CA GLN A 432 6.14 -17.47 -11.06
C GLN A 432 4.94 -17.26 -12.00
N ASP A 433 4.11 -18.30 -12.15
CA ASP A 433 2.81 -18.17 -12.81
C ASP A 433 1.97 -17.08 -12.11
N PRO A 434 1.38 -16.14 -12.86
CA PRO A 434 0.73 -14.98 -12.26
C PRO A 434 -0.45 -15.34 -11.35
N GLU A 435 -1.27 -16.33 -11.74
CA GLU A 435 -2.38 -16.75 -10.89
C GLU A 435 -1.89 -17.46 -9.63
N GLN A 436 -0.83 -18.29 -9.77
CA GLN A 436 -0.27 -19.00 -8.62
C GLN A 436 0.37 -18.01 -7.64
N ALA A 437 1.09 -16.99 -8.12
CA ALA A 437 1.67 -15.95 -7.26
C ALA A 437 0.59 -15.23 -6.42
N ILE A 438 -0.55 -14.90 -7.02
CA ILE A 438 -1.67 -14.26 -6.30
C ILE A 438 -2.38 -15.24 -5.35
N LYS A 439 -2.55 -16.52 -5.72
CA LYS A 439 -3.11 -17.54 -4.83
C LYS A 439 -2.22 -17.78 -3.60
N ASP A 440 -0.91 -17.85 -3.81
CA ASP A 440 0.06 -18.02 -2.71
C ASP A 440 0.07 -16.79 -1.77
N ALA A 441 -0.02 -15.58 -2.33
CA ALA A 441 -0.15 -14.36 -1.54
C ALA A 441 -1.44 -14.37 -0.71
N ALA A 442 -2.57 -14.73 -1.32
CA ALA A 442 -3.85 -14.82 -0.61
C ALA A 442 -3.81 -15.87 0.51
N ALA A 443 -3.20 -17.04 0.27
CA ALA A 443 -3.00 -18.06 1.29
C ALA A 443 -2.13 -17.56 2.45
N ALA A 444 -1.02 -16.87 2.16
CA ALA A 444 -0.14 -16.29 3.17
C ALA A 444 -0.85 -15.21 4.00
N ILE A 445 -1.69 -14.36 3.35
CA ILE A 445 -2.50 -13.36 4.06
C ILE A 445 -3.47 -14.06 5.01
N ARG A 446 -4.25 -15.06 4.54
CA ARG A 446 -5.20 -15.80 5.37
C ARG A 446 -4.51 -16.45 6.56
N GLN A 447 -3.37 -17.10 6.35
CA GLN A 447 -2.57 -17.68 7.44
C GLN A 447 -2.16 -16.61 8.46
N LYS A 448 -1.68 -15.46 8.02
CA LYS A 448 -1.18 -14.38 8.89
C LYS A 448 -2.31 -13.72 9.69
N ILE A 449 -3.53 -13.68 9.17
CA ILE A 449 -4.72 -13.12 9.86
C ILE A 449 -5.54 -14.19 10.61
N GLY A 450 -5.09 -15.44 10.67
CA GLY A 450 -5.71 -16.51 11.45
C GLY A 450 -6.93 -17.15 10.79
N GLN A 451 -6.94 -17.32 9.47
CA GLN A 451 -7.99 -17.99 8.68
C GLN A 451 -7.50 -19.30 8.08
#